data_2597d4f9882b93e2a1001fcdb4ee0995
#
_entry.id   2597d4f9882b93e2a1001fcdb4ee0995
#
_cell.length_a   1.000
_cell.length_b   1.000
_cell.length_c   1.000
_cell.angle_alpha   90.00
_cell.angle_beta   90.00
_cell.angle_gamma   90.00
#
_symmetry.space_group_name_H-M   'P 1'
#
loop_
_entity.id
_entity.type
_entity.pdbx_description
1 polymer ?
#
loop_
_entity_poly.entity_id
_entity_poly.type
_entity_poly.pdbx_seq_one_letter_code
_entity_poly.pdbx_strand_id
1 'polypeptide(L)'
;MKLNIVPARTGTLWVRLGIRTFFKQPLALAGLFFMFMAAMSVLSIVPLLGNALALALLPAATLGLMAATQEAEKGKFPTPSILITAFKAGQQQKRAMMILGGLYALGFLLVMGISALFDGGGFARLYLVGGKLSTEMVQASDFQTAMWVAMALYLPLSLMFWHAPALVHWHGVPPVKALFFSMVACMKNFWALTLFGMTWLGVFLGVGVVVTFITSLAGSAELVGAVMFPVAMLMAAMFFTSLYFTFRDSFDLTEGATE
;
A
#
# COMPACT_ATOMS: atom_id res chain seq x y z
N MET A 1 8.13 16.61 16.33
CA MET A 1 7.15 16.08 15.36
C MET A 1 5.78 16.68 15.64
N LYS A 2 5.20 17.37 14.69
CA LYS A 2 3.87 18.01 14.80
C LYS A 2 2.91 17.37 13.80
N LEU A 3 1.68 17.06 14.23
CA LEU A 3 0.61 16.59 13.37
C LEU A 3 -0.11 17.79 12.74
N ASN A 4 -0.21 17.81 11.43
CA ASN A 4 -0.94 18.80 10.66
C ASN A 4 -2.32 18.27 10.27
N ILE A 5 -3.35 19.08 10.49
CA ILE A 5 -4.71 18.80 10.01
C ILE A 5 -4.88 19.57 8.70
N VAL A 6 -5.11 18.83 7.62
CA VAL A 6 -5.20 19.40 6.27
C VAL A 6 -6.65 19.48 5.79
N PRO A 7 -6.99 20.45 4.92
CA PRO A 7 -8.30 20.53 4.30
C PRO A 7 -8.63 19.30 3.45
N ALA A 8 -9.90 18.91 3.35
CA ALA A 8 -10.35 17.76 2.56
C ALA A 8 -9.81 17.77 1.10
N ARG A 9 -9.80 18.93 0.45
CA ARG A 9 -9.28 19.11 -0.93
C ARG A 9 -7.82 18.69 -1.11
N THR A 10 -7.05 18.57 -0.02
CA THR A 10 -5.67 18.09 -0.09
C THR A 10 -5.61 16.63 -0.55
N GLY A 11 -6.67 15.84 -0.34
CA GLY A 11 -6.75 14.47 -0.84
C GLY A 11 -6.61 14.38 -2.37
N THR A 12 -7.29 15.21 -3.13
CA THR A 12 -7.12 15.27 -4.60
C THR A 12 -5.75 15.80 -5.01
N LEU A 13 -5.19 16.73 -4.22
CA LEU A 13 -3.84 17.23 -4.45
C LEU A 13 -2.80 16.12 -4.32
N TRP A 14 -2.91 15.23 -3.32
CA TRP A 14 -2.01 14.08 -3.14
C TRP A 14 -2.01 13.15 -4.35
N VAL A 15 -3.20 12.86 -4.91
CA VAL A 15 -3.32 12.08 -6.16
C VAL A 15 -2.59 12.77 -7.30
N ARG A 16 -2.86 14.05 -7.51
CA ARG A 16 -2.23 14.85 -8.57
C ARG A 16 -0.71 14.90 -8.42
N LEU A 17 -0.21 15.10 -7.20
CA LEU A 17 1.23 15.12 -6.92
C LEU A 17 1.86 13.74 -7.15
N GLY A 18 1.20 12.65 -6.74
CA GLY A 18 1.66 11.29 -6.98
C GLY A 18 1.81 11.00 -8.47
N ILE A 19 0.77 11.26 -9.26
CA ILE A 19 0.78 11.08 -10.71
C ILE A 19 1.87 11.96 -11.36
N ARG A 20 1.93 13.25 -11.00
CA ARG A 20 2.94 14.17 -11.55
C ARG A 20 4.37 13.71 -11.23
N THR A 21 4.63 13.26 -10.00
CA THR A 21 5.96 12.80 -9.59
C THR A 21 6.32 11.48 -10.26
N PHE A 22 5.37 10.58 -10.42
CA PHE A 22 5.57 9.35 -11.19
C PHE A 22 6.06 9.67 -12.62
N PHE A 23 5.43 10.61 -13.31
CA PHE A 23 5.82 10.99 -14.67
C PHE A 23 7.13 11.79 -14.76
N LYS A 24 7.72 12.25 -13.63
CA LYS A 24 9.11 12.77 -13.65
C LYS A 24 10.15 11.66 -13.87
N GLN A 25 9.91 10.46 -13.32
CA GLN A 25 10.82 9.32 -13.32
C GLN A 25 10.05 8.00 -13.54
N PRO A 26 9.27 7.86 -14.65
CA PRO A 26 8.30 6.77 -14.79
C PRO A 26 8.96 5.40 -14.82
N LEU A 27 10.09 5.25 -15.54
CA LEU A 27 10.82 3.98 -15.62
C LEU A 27 11.41 3.56 -14.27
N ALA A 28 11.94 4.53 -13.50
CA ALA A 28 12.50 4.23 -12.20
C ALA A 28 11.42 3.82 -11.20
N LEU A 29 10.35 4.60 -11.07
CA LEU A 29 9.28 4.33 -10.10
C LEU A 29 8.46 3.09 -10.47
N ALA A 30 8.14 2.88 -11.75
CA ALA A 30 7.53 1.64 -12.21
C ALA A 30 8.46 0.45 -11.99
N GLY A 31 9.74 0.56 -12.38
CA GLY A 31 10.73 -0.51 -12.19
C GLY A 31 10.89 -0.91 -10.73
N LEU A 32 10.97 0.06 -9.82
CA LEU A 32 11.04 -0.21 -8.37
C LEU A 32 9.78 -0.90 -7.85
N PHE A 33 8.60 -0.48 -8.31
CA PHE A 33 7.35 -1.14 -7.95
C PHE A 33 7.29 -2.58 -8.47
N PHE A 34 7.68 -2.82 -9.72
CA PHE A 34 7.76 -4.18 -10.26
C PHE A 34 8.81 -5.04 -9.55
N MET A 35 9.96 -4.49 -9.20
CA MET A 35 10.97 -5.19 -8.38
C MET A 35 10.41 -5.57 -7.01
N PHE A 36 9.69 -4.66 -6.37
CA PHE A 36 8.99 -4.95 -5.13
C PHE A 36 7.99 -6.09 -5.30
N MET A 37 7.11 -6.03 -6.30
CA MET A 37 6.13 -7.07 -6.59
C MET A 37 6.79 -8.42 -6.88
N ALA A 38 7.86 -8.43 -7.68
CA ALA A 38 8.63 -9.64 -7.98
C ALA A 38 9.26 -10.24 -6.72
N ALA A 39 9.85 -9.41 -5.85
CA ALA A 39 10.42 -9.88 -4.59
C ALA A 39 9.36 -10.51 -3.68
N MET A 40 8.16 -9.87 -3.56
CA MET A 40 7.06 -10.43 -2.79
C MET A 40 6.54 -11.75 -3.39
N SER A 41 6.45 -11.84 -4.72
CA SER A 41 6.04 -13.06 -5.41
C SER A 41 7.03 -14.21 -5.19
N VAL A 42 8.34 -13.93 -5.29
CA VAL A 42 9.39 -14.94 -5.05
C VAL A 42 9.35 -15.43 -3.59
N LEU A 43 9.19 -14.52 -2.63
CA LEU A 43 9.04 -14.91 -1.23
C LEU A 43 7.82 -15.81 -1.01
N SER A 44 6.69 -15.49 -1.64
CA SER A 44 5.45 -16.27 -1.49
C SER A 44 5.53 -17.71 -2.06
N ILE A 45 6.56 -18.03 -2.84
CA ILE A 45 6.80 -19.42 -3.33
C ILE A 45 7.14 -20.37 -2.17
N VAL A 46 7.73 -19.86 -1.08
CA VAL A 46 8.09 -20.69 0.07
C VAL A 46 6.82 -21.03 0.87
N PRO A 47 6.38 -22.29 0.94
CA PRO A 47 5.15 -22.64 1.63
C PRO A 47 5.16 -22.20 3.09
N LEU A 48 4.02 -21.71 3.59
CA LEU A 48 3.77 -21.25 4.96
C LEU A 48 4.59 -20.03 5.40
N LEU A 49 5.92 -20.11 5.30
CA LEU A 49 6.81 -19.03 5.76
C LEU A 49 6.88 -17.86 4.78
N GLY A 50 6.77 -18.10 3.48
CA GLY A 50 6.94 -17.09 2.45
C GLY A 50 5.90 -15.98 2.54
N ASN A 51 4.63 -16.35 2.70
CA ASN A 51 3.56 -15.38 2.84
C ASN A 51 3.67 -14.56 4.14
N ALA A 52 4.05 -15.20 5.25
CA ALA A 52 4.28 -14.50 6.51
C ALA A 52 5.46 -13.52 6.41
N LEU A 53 6.56 -13.92 5.75
CA LEU A 53 7.72 -13.05 5.48
C LEU A 53 7.36 -11.91 4.53
N ALA A 54 6.62 -12.18 3.46
CA ALA A 54 6.14 -11.16 2.54
C ALA A 54 5.28 -10.11 3.27
N LEU A 55 4.35 -10.55 4.12
CA LEU A 55 3.56 -9.65 4.96
C LEU A 55 4.44 -8.84 5.91
N ALA A 56 5.41 -9.47 6.58
CA ALA A 56 6.30 -8.78 7.50
C ALA A 56 7.21 -7.75 6.80
N LEU A 57 7.50 -7.91 5.52
CA LEU A 57 8.31 -6.98 4.75
C LEU A 57 7.51 -5.83 4.12
N LEU A 58 6.16 -5.92 4.05
CA LEU A 58 5.32 -4.89 3.45
C LEU A 58 5.55 -3.48 4.02
N PRO A 59 5.62 -3.25 5.35
CA PRO A 59 5.90 -1.92 5.89
C PRO A 59 7.25 -1.35 5.44
N ALA A 60 8.29 -2.20 5.42
CA ALA A 60 9.63 -1.78 4.96
C ALA A 60 9.66 -1.47 3.46
N ALA A 61 8.96 -2.24 2.65
CA ALA A 61 8.84 -2.03 1.22
C ALA A 61 8.03 -0.77 0.88
N THR A 62 6.92 -0.53 1.59
CA THR A 62 6.15 0.72 1.46
C THR A 62 7.02 1.93 1.77
N LEU A 63 7.83 1.88 2.83
CA LEU A 63 8.81 2.93 3.12
C LEU A 63 9.80 3.11 1.97
N GLY A 64 10.33 2.03 1.40
CA GLY A 64 11.24 2.08 0.25
C GLY A 64 10.65 2.81 -0.95
N LEU A 65 9.38 2.54 -1.27
CA LEU A 65 8.66 3.23 -2.34
C LEU A 65 8.38 4.70 -2.01
N MET A 66 8.08 5.03 -0.75
CA MET A 66 7.95 6.42 -0.30
C MET A 66 9.29 7.17 -0.39
N ALA A 67 10.40 6.54 -0.02
CA ALA A 67 11.74 7.11 -0.15
C ALA A 67 12.13 7.32 -1.62
N ALA A 68 11.76 6.39 -2.51
CA ALA A 68 11.94 6.54 -3.95
C ALA A 68 11.18 7.75 -4.50
N THR A 69 9.95 7.96 -4.02
CA THR A 69 9.14 9.13 -4.39
C THR A 69 9.80 10.43 -3.91
N GLN A 70 10.33 10.45 -2.70
CA GLN A 70 11.05 11.60 -2.14
C GLN A 70 12.27 11.97 -3.00
N GLU A 71 13.04 11.00 -3.45
CA GLU A 71 14.19 11.24 -4.34
C GLU A 71 13.73 11.74 -5.71
N ALA A 72 12.70 11.13 -6.30
CA ALA A 72 12.14 11.56 -7.59
C ALA A 72 11.55 12.98 -7.53
N GLU A 73 10.95 13.37 -6.40
CA GLU A 73 10.44 14.73 -6.18
C GLU A 73 11.58 15.75 -6.22
N LYS A 74 12.73 15.41 -5.63
CA LYS A 74 13.95 16.23 -5.64
C LYS A 74 14.71 16.21 -6.98
N GLY A 75 14.16 15.52 -8.00
CA GLY A 75 14.79 15.39 -9.32
C GLY A 75 15.95 14.37 -9.37
N LYS A 76 16.17 13.59 -8.31
CA LYS A 76 17.17 12.53 -8.27
C LYS A 76 16.59 11.23 -8.80
N PHE A 77 17.45 10.43 -9.46
CA PHE A 77 17.05 9.10 -9.94
C PHE A 77 17.08 8.09 -8.79
N PRO A 78 15.92 7.51 -8.38
CA PRO A 78 15.89 6.53 -7.31
C PRO A 78 16.47 5.19 -7.80
N THR A 79 17.54 4.73 -7.15
CA THR A 79 18.20 3.46 -7.47
C THR A 79 17.51 2.28 -6.78
N PRO A 80 17.67 1.02 -7.27
CA PRO A 80 17.09 -0.17 -6.65
C PRO A 80 17.40 -0.34 -5.16
N SER A 81 18.56 0.13 -4.72
CA SER A 81 18.98 0.06 -3.33
C SER A 81 18.09 0.87 -2.37
N ILE A 82 17.19 1.72 -2.89
CA ILE A 82 16.26 2.50 -2.08
C ILE A 82 15.16 1.64 -1.46
N LEU A 83 14.82 0.49 -2.08
CA LEU A 83 13.82 -0.43 -1.54
C LEU A 83 14.24 -1.03 -0.18
N ILE A 84 15.54 -1.10 0.09
CA ILE A 84 16.05 -1.60 1.38
C ILE A 84 16.43 -0.47 2.34
N THR A 85 15.94 0.76 2.14
CA THR A 85 16.20 1.93 2.98
C THR A 85 15.91 1.65 4.46
N ALA A 86 14.83 0.96 4.76
CA ALA A 86 14.45 0.55 6.13
C ALA A 86 15.57 -0.22 6.87
N PHE A 87 16.41 -0.96 6.14
CA PHE A 87 17.45 -1.82 6.68
C PHE A 87 18.86 -1.18 6.62
N LYS A 88 19.00 -0.05 5.92
CA LYS A 88 20.26 0.73 5.87
C LYS A 88 20.41 1.71 7.01
N ALA A 89 19.33 2.03 7.71
CA ALA A 89 19.34 2.85 8.90
C ALA A 89 20.06 2.13 10.05
N GLY A 90 20.39 2.86 11.12
CA GLY A 90 21.03 2.29 12.32
C GLY A 90 20.31 1.10 12.92
N GLN A 91 20.98 0.34 13.79
CA GLN A 91 20.44 -0.89 14.40
C GLN A 91 19.09 -0.68 15.09
N GLN A 92 18.88 0.48 15.70
CA GLN A 92 17.63 0.80 16.38
C GLN A 92 16.46 0.89 15.40
N GLN A 93 16.61 1.61 14.29
CA GLN A 93 15.56 1.74 13.26
C GLN A 93 15.30 0.42 12.55
N LYS A 94 16.37 -0.36 12.27
CA LYS A 94 16.24 -1.69 11.69
C LYS A 94 15.41 -2.61 12.59
N ARG A 95 15.74 -2.67 13.91
CA ARG A 95 14.98 -3.46 14.88
C ARG A 95 13.52 -2.98 14.98
N ALA A 96 13.31 -1.68 15.03
CA ALA A 96 11.97 -1.10 15.10
C ALA A 96 11.14 -1.46 13.84
N MET A 97 11.73 -1.43 12.64
CA MET A 97 11.06 -1.82 11.39
C MET A 97 10.73 -3.32 11.36
N MET A 98 11.62 -4.19 11.86
CA MET A 98 11.33 -5.62 11.97
C MET A 98 10.18 -5.91 12.93
N ILE A 99 10.12 -5.20 14.09
CA ILE A 99 8.99 -5.30 15.02
C ILE A 99 7.71 -4.84 14.33
N LEU A 100 7.75 -3.71 13.63
CA LEU A 100 6.60 -3.19 12.88
C LEU A 100 6.09 -4.19 11.84
N GLY A 101 7.01 -4.82 11.10
CA GLY A 101 6.68 -5.87 10.14
C GLY A 101 6.05 -7.10 10.78
N GLY A 102 6.59 -7.56 11.92
CA GLY A 102 6.00 -8.65 12.69
C GLY A 102 4.59 -8.33 13.19
N LEU A 103 4.37 -7.11 13.69
CA LEU A 103 3.04 -6.63 14.11
C LEU A 103 2.06 -6.58 12.94
N TYR A 104 2.51 -6.18 11.73
CA TYR A 104 1.67 -6.20 10.53
C TYR A 104 1.26 -7.61 10.15
N ALA A 105 2.23 -8.52 10.06
CA ALA A 105 1.96 -9.92 9.72
C ALA A 105 0.99 -10.57 10.74
N LEU A 106 1.23 -10.36 12.03
CA LEU A 106 0.35 -10.86 13.08
C LEU A 106 -1.07 -10.26 12.96
N GLY A 107 -1.19 -8.94 12.81
CA GLY A 107 -2.48 -8.26 12.67
C GLY A 107 -3.24 -8.75 11.44
N PHE A 108 -2.58 -8.92 10.30
CA PHE A 108 -3.18 -9.44 9.09
C PHE A 108 -3.65 -10.90 9.25
N LEU A 109 -2.82 -11.76 9.84
CA LEU A 109 -3.18 -13.15 10.11
C LEU A 109 -4.34 -13.26 11.11
N LEU A 110 -4.42 -12.36 12.09
CA LEU A 110 -5.58 -12.28 12.99
C LEU A 110 -6.85 -11.90 12.24
N VAL A 111 -6.79 -10.91 11.35
CA VAL A 111 -7.94 -10.55 10.49
C VAL A 111 -8.41 -11.75 9.69
N MET A 112 -7.49 -12.47 9.03
CA MET A 112 -7.81 -13.68 8.26
C MET A 112 -8.34 -14.82 9.15
N GLY A 113 -7.77 -15.00 10.35
CA GLY A 113 -8.23 -16.00 11.31
C GLY A 113 -9.65 -15.72 11.82
N ILE A 114 -9.97 -14.45 12.11
CA ILE A 114 -11.34 -14.09 12.52
C ILE A 114 -12.32 -14.27 11.36
N SER A 115 -11.96 -13.88 10.14
CA SER A 115 -12.84 -14.09 8.97
C SER A 115 -13.13 -15.57 8.72
N ALA A 116 -12.13 -16.43 8.98
CA ALA A 116 -12.26 -17.89 8.80
C ALA A 116 -13.32 -18.54 9.71
N LEU A 117 -13.72 -17.88 10.80
CA LEU A 117 -14.79 -18.35 11.68
C LEU A 117 -16.17 -18.31 11.03
N PHE A 118 -16.34 -17.55 9.96
CA PHE A 118 -17.63 -17.34 9.29
C PHE A 118 -17.85 -18.26 8.10
N ASP A 119 -16.79 -18.70 7.41
CA ASP A 119 -16.88 -19.51 6.19
C ASP A 119 -16.04 -20.79 6.22
N GLY A 120 -15.57 -21.20 7.41
CA GLY A 120 -14.67 -22.34 7.55
C GLY A 120 -13.29 -22.14 6.92
N GLY A 121 -12.92 -20.88 6.65
CA GLY A 121 -11.60 -20.51 6.13
C GLY A 121 -11.50 -20.45 4.61
N GLY A 122 -12.61 -20.50 3.87
CA GLY A 122 -12.64 -20.42 2.42
C GLY A 122 -12.01 -19.12 1.89
N PHE A 123 -12.44 -17.97 2.40
CA PHE A 123 -11.89 -16.64 2.06
C PHE A 123 -10.41 -16.51 2.45
N ALA A 124 -10.07 -16.89 3.68
CA ALA A 124 -8.69 -16.82 4.16
C ALA A 124 -7.73 -17.69 3.34
N ARG A 125 -8.15 -18.92 2.99
CA ARG A 125 -7.37 -19.83 2.14
C ARG A 125 -7.17 -19.26 0.75
N LEU A 126 -8.23 -18.72 0.12
CA LEU A 126 -8.13 -18.09 -1.19
C LEU A 126 -7.10 -16.96 -1.18
N TYR A 127 -7.09 -16.14 -0.14
CA TYR A 127 -6.22 -14.97 -0.04
C TYR A 127 -4.76 -15.32 0.31
N LEU A 128 -4.55 -16.30 1.21
CA LEU A 128 -3.22 -16.67 1.70
C LEU A 128 -2.53 -17.73 0.85
N VAL A 129 -3.28 -18.63 0.24
CA VAL A 129 -2.73 -19.77 -0.51
C VAL A 129 -2.97 -19.63 -2.01
N GLY A 130 -3.95 -18.81 -2.37
CA GLY A 130 -4.44 -18.69 -3.74
C GLY A 130 -5.49 -19.75 -4.08
N GLY A 131 -6.05 -19.64 -5.27
CA GLY A 131 -7.07 -20.56 -5.77
C GLY A 131 -7.88 -19.92 -6.89
N LYS A 132 -8.81 -20.67 -7.45
CA LYS A 132 -9.76 -20.15 -8.43
C LYS A 132 -11.03 -19.70 -7.72
N LEU A 133 -11.45 -18.47 -7.97
CA LEU A 133 -12.78 -17.99 -7.58
C LEU A 133 -13.82 -18.69 -8.46
N SER A 134 -14.73 -19.43 -7.85
CA SER A 134 -15.95 -19.90 -8.55
C SER A 134 -17.13 -18.96 -8.28
N THR A 135 -18.05 -18.87 -9.22
CA THR A 135 -19.26 -18.06 -9.07
C THR A 135 -20.08 -18.50 -7.85
N GLU A 136 -20.14 -19.79 -7.60
CA GLU A 136 -20.85 -20.39 -6.46
C GLU A 136 -20.22 -19.94 -5.13
N MET A 137 -18.88 -19.97 -5.03
CA MET A 137 -18.16 -19.50 -3.84
C MET A 137 -18.45 -18.03 -3.55
N VAL A 138 -18.40 -17.16 -4.56
CA VAL A 138 -18.65 -15.72 -4.39
C VAL A 138 -20.11 -15.43 -4.00
N GLN A 139 -21.05 -16.25 -4.43
CA GLN A 139 -22.47 -16.10 -4.11
C GLN A 139 -22.85 -16.72 -2.75
N ALA A 140 -22.00 -17.53 -2.15
CA ALA A 140 -22.26 -18.11 -0.84
C ALA A 140 -22.30 -17.02 0.24
N SER A 141 -23.36 -17.00 1.05
CA SER A 141 -23.59 -16.01 2.11
C SER A 141 -22.46 -15.96 3.12
N ASP A 142 -21.93 -17.14 3.48
CA ASP A 142 -20.88 -17.30 4.49
C ASP A 142 -19.54 -16.72 3.98
N PHE A 143 -19.22 -16.96 2.70
CA PHE A 143 -18.04 -16.38 2.06
C PHE A 143 -18.15 -14.85 1.98
N GLN A 144 -19.32 -14.31 1.62
CA GLN A 144 -19.54 -12.85 1.60
C GLN A 144 -19.42 -12.27 3.02
N THR A 145 -19.96 -12.95 4.03
CA THR A 145 -19.83 -12.52 5.43
C THR A 145 -18.36 -12.48 5.86
N ALA A 146 -17.60 -13.54 5.59
CA ALA A 146 -16.17 -13.60 5.88
C ALA A 146 -15.39 -12.46 5.19
N MET A 147 -15.71 -12.19 3.92
CA MET A 147 -15.12 -11.09 3.16
C MET A 147 -15.41 -9.72 3.81
N TRP A 148 -16.67 -9.45 4.17
CA TRP A 148 -17.04 -8.18 4.80
C TRP A 148 -16.42 -8.01 6.18
N VAL A 149 -16.36 -9.09 6.98
CA VAL A 149 -15.68 -9.08 8.27
C VAL A 149 -14.19 -8.79 8.11
N ALA A 150 -13.53 -9.46 7.14
CA ALA A 150 -12.13 -9.22 6.84
C ALA A 150 -11.89 -7.75 6.43
N MET A 151 -12.72 -7.20 5.55
CA MET A 151 -12.62 -5.79 5.11
C MET A 151 -12.81 -4.81 6.27
N ALA A 152 -13.80 -5.04 7.14
CA ALA A 152 -14.08 -4.19 8.29
C ALA A 152 -12.92 -4.18 9.31
N LEU A 153 -12.30 -5.35 9.55
CA LEU A 153 -11.15 -5.47 10.44
C LEU A 153 -9.84 -4.98 9.80
N TYR A 154 -9.70 -5.14 8.48
CA TYR A 154 -8.52 -4.66 7.77
C TYR A 154 -8.45 -3.14 7.70
N LEU A 155 -9.60 -2.44 7.69
CA LEU A 155 -9.63 -0.99 7.64
C LEU A 155 -8.85 -0.34 8.80
N PRO A 156 -9.12 -0.61 10.09
CA PRO A 156 -8.33 -0.05 11.18
C PRO A 156 -6.87 -0.50 11.13
N LEU A 157 -6.59 -1.75 10.75
CA LEU A 157 -5.24 -2.23 10.57
C LEU A 157 -4.49 -1.39 9.52
N SER A 158 -5.09 -1.15 8.36
CA SER A 158 -4.49 -0.35 7.29
C SER A 158 -4.20 1.10 7.74
N LEU A 159 -5.11 1.73 8.50
CA LEU A 159 -4.92 3.08 9.02
C LEU A 159 -3.78 3.16 10.05
N MET A 160 -3.62 2.14 10.89
CA MET A 160 -2.48 2.05 11.82
C MET A 160 -1.14 1.97 11.08
N PHE A 161 -1.09 1.26 9.96
CA PHE A 161 0.15 1.07 9.20
C PHE A 161 0.36 2.08 8.08
N TRP A 162 -0.59 2.98 7.81
CA TRP A 162 -0.53 3.94 6.71
C TRP A 162 0.71 4.84 6.76
N HIS A 163 0.99 5.42 7.91
CA HIS A 163 2.12 6.32 8.15
C HIS A 163 3.21 5.70 9.04
N ALA A 164 2.93 4.61 9.73
CA ALA A 164 3.81 4.04 10.74
C ALA A 164 5.22 3.71 10.22
N PRO A 165 5.43 3.13 9.02
CA PRO A 165 6.77 2.87 8.50
C PRO A 165 7.62 4.15 8.38
N ALA A 166 7.01 5.23 7.89
CA ALA A 166 7.65 6.52 7.74
C ALA A 166 7.96 7.18 9.09
N LEU A 167 7.02 7.09 10.06
CA LEU A 167 7.23 7.59 11.42
C LEU A 167 8.39 6.89 12.13
N VAL A 168 8.47 5.56 11.99
CA VAL A 168 9.57 4.78 12.57
C VAL A 168 10.90 5.17 11.96
N HIS A 169 10.96 5.31 10.63
CA HIS A 169 12.22 5.55 9.93
C HIS A 169 12.69 7.00 10.00
N TRP A 170 11.82 7.96 9.65
CA TRP A 170 12.21 9.37 9.53
C TRP A 170 12.16 10.14 10.84
N HIS A 171 11.30 9.71 11.78
CA HIS A 171 11.16 10.40 13.08
C HIS A 171 11.63 9.57 14.29
N GLY A 172 12.14 8.34 14.07
CA GLY A 172 12.63 7.49 15.15
C GLY A 172 11.56 7.08 16.17
N VAL A 173 10.27 7.15 15.80
CA VAL A 173 9.16 6.84 16.71
C VAL A 173 9.15 5.34 17.00
N PRO A 174 9.01 4.90 18.28
CA PRO A 174 8.87 3.48 18.61
C PRO A 174 7.66 2.85 17.89
N PRO A 175 7.73 1.56 17.45
CA PRO A 175 6.72 0.94 16.59
C PRO A 175 5.29 1.06 17.08
N VAL A 176 5.01 0.74 18.35
CA VAL A 176 3.65 0.80 18.93
C VAL A 176 3.12 2.25 18.95
N LYS A 177 3.99 3.21 19.28
CA LYS A 177 3.62 4.63 19.25
C LYS A 177 3.38 5.11 17.82
N ALA A 178 4.16 4.60 16.85
CA ALA A 178 3.99 4.93 15.44
C ALA A 178 2.64 4.44 14.89
N LEU A 179 2.18 3.25 15.29
CA LEU A 179 0.84 2.73 14.95
C LEU A 179 -0.25 3.65 15.49
N PHE A 180 -0.14 4.05 16.77
CA PHE A 180 -1.11 4.96 17.38
C PHE A 180 -1.13 6.33 16.69
N PHE A 181 0.03 6.93 16.44
CA PHE A 181 0.12 8.23 15.76
C PHE A 181 -0.37 8.17 14.32
N SER A 182 -0.10 7.07 13.60
CA SER A 182 -0.66 6.85 12.27
C SER A 182 -2.18 6.82 12.29
N MET A 183 -2.78 6.04 13.20
CA MET A 183 -4.23 5.97 13.37
C MET A 183 -4.84 7.34 13.67
N VAL A 184 -4.27 8.07 14.64
CA VAL A 184 -4.74 9.41 15.00
C VAL A 184 -4.63 10.38 13.83
N ALA A 185 -3.51 10.35 13.08
CA ALA A 185 -3.32 11.20 11.92
C ALA A 185 -4.35 10.91 10.82
N CYS A 186 -4.62 9.63 10.55
CA CYS A 186 -5.64 9.23 9.58
C CYS A 186 -7.04 9.68 10.01
N MET A 187 -7.39 9.52 11.30
CA MET A 187 -8.69 9.96 11.82
C MET A 187 -8.84 11.48 11.79
N LYS A 188 -7.80 12.23 12.13
CA LYS A 188 -7.83 13.70 12.08
C LYS A 188 -7.90 14.24 10.66
N ASN A 189 -7.31 13.54 9.70
CA ASN A 189 -7.32 13.86 8.27
C ASN A 189 -8.33 12.99 7.49
N PHE A 190 -9.36 12.47 8.15
CA PHE A 190 -10.33 11.53 7.58
C PHE A 190 -10.91 12.02 6.25
N TRP A 191 -11.38 13.27 6.18
CA TRP A 191 -11.98 13.81 4.95
C TRP A 191 -10.98 13.95 3.80
N ALA A 192 -9.73 14.27 4.11
CA ALA A 192 -8.69 14.33 3.07
C ALA A 192 -8.35 12.92 2.56
N LEU A 193 -8.25 11.92 3.44
CA LEU A 193 -8.03 10.53 3.05
C LEU A 193 -9.22 9.92 2.31
N THR A 194 -10.45 10.25 2.72
CA THR A 194 -11.66 9.83 1.99
C THR A 194 -11.65 10.39 0.57
N LEU A 195 -11.37 11.68 0.42
CA LEU A 195 -11.31 12.32 -0.91
C LEU A 195 -10.13 11.79 -1.74
N PHE A 196 -9.01 11.46 -1.11
CA PHE A 196 -7.88 10.76 -1.74
C PHE A 196 -8.33 9.40 -2.30
N GLY A 197 -8.99 8.56 -1.50
CA GLY A 197 -9.50 7.26 -1.93
C GLY A 197 -10.55 7.37 -3.04
N MET A 198 -11.51 8.30 -2.90
CA MET A 198 -12.54 8.55 -3.92
C MET A 198 -11.94 9.05 -5.24
N THR A 199 -10.93 9.91 -5.18
CA THR A 199 -10.24 10.40 -6.39
C THR A 199 -9.51 9.25 -7.08
N TRP A 200 -8.80 8.38 -6.35
CA TRP A 200 -8.18 7.20 -6.91
C TRP A 200 -9.21 6.24 -7.50
N LEU A 201 -10.32 6.00 -6.80
CA LEU A 201 -11.42 5.18 -7.34
C LEU A 201 -11.91 5.75 -8.67
N GLY A 202 -12.14 7.05 -8.75
CA GLY A 202 -12.55 7.73 -9.99
C GLY A 202 -11.51 7.57 -11.10
N VAL A 203 -10.21 7.69 -10.80
CA VAL A 203 -9.12 7.49 -11.76
C VAL A 203 -9.09 6.03 -12.24
N PHE A 204 -9.20 5.03 -11.34
CA PHE A 204 -9.24 3.62 -11.69
C PHE A 204 -10.43 3.28 -12.59
N LEU A 205 -11.63 3.73 -12.23
CA LEU A 205 -12.84 3.50 -13.01
C LEU A 205 -12.74 4.19 -14.38
N GLY A 206 -12.29 5.46 -14.42
CA GLY A 206 -12.15 6.20 -15.66
C GLY A 206 -11.16 5.55 -16.64
N VAL A 207 -9.98 5.15 -16.15
CA VAL A 207 -9.00 4.42 -16.97
C VAL A 207 -9.54 3.06 -17.41
N GLY A 208 -10.24 2.34 -16.53
CA GLY A 208 -10.89 1.07 -16.86
C GLY A 208 -11.88 1.20 -18.01
N VAL A 209 -12.75 2.22 -17.95
CA VAL A 209 -13.71 2.52 -19.02
C VAL A 209 -13.00 2.86 -20.35
N VAL A 210 -11.96 3.70 -20.31
CA VAL A 210 -11.19 4.08 -21.50
C VAL A 210 -10.51 2.85 -22.13
N VAL A 211 -9.85 2.02 -21.32
CA VAL A 211 -9.19 0.80 -21.82
C VAL A 211 -10.20 -0.15 -22.43
N THR A 212 -11.34 -0.40 -21.76
CA THR A 212 -12.39 -1.27 -22.27
C THR A 212 -12.97 -0.72 -23.56
N PHE A 213 -13.19 0.58 -23.67
CA PHE A 213 -13.68 1.22 -24.89
C PHE A 213 -12.71 1.05 -26.06
N ILE A 214 -11.41 1.35 -25.85
CA ILE A 214 -10.39 1.23 -26.90
C ILE A 214 -10.25 -0.23 -27.36
N THR A 215 -10.23 -1.19 -26.43
CA THR A 215 -10.09 -2.62 -26.78
C THR A 215 -11.33 -3.19 -27.45
N SER A 216 -12.53 -2.68 -27.12
CA SER A 216 -13.77 -3.06 -27.80
C SER A 216 -13.79 -2.63 -29.27
N LEU A 217 -13.22 -1.45 -29.58
CA LEU A 217 -13.06 -0.99 -30.97
C LEU A 217 -12.11 -1.89 -31.79
N ALA A 218 -11.15 -2.55 -31.13
CA ALA A 218 -10.25 -3.51 -31.75
C ALA A 218 -10.88 -4.91 -31.97
N GLY A 219 -12.12 -5.11 -31.52
CA GLY A 219 -12.91 -6.33 -31.76
C GLY A 219 -12.44 -7.58 -31.02
N SER A 220 -11.57 -7.45 -30.00
CA SER A 220 -11.03 -8.59 -29.26
C SER A 220 -11.22 -8.43 -27.75
N ALA A 221 -12.07 -9.28 -27.18
CA ALA A 221 -12.27 -9.33 -25.72
C ALA A 221 -10.99 -9.79 -24.97
N GLU A 222 -10.12 -10.55 -25.61
CA GLU A 222 -8.86 -11.03 -25.01
C GLU A 222 -7.87 -9.88 -24.78
N LEU A 223 -7.88 -8.85 -25.63
CA LEU A 223 -7.05 -7.65 -25.47
C LEU A 223 -7.39 -6.88 -24.20
N VAL A 224 -8.64 -6.94 -23.71
CA VAL A 224 -9.03 -6.25 -22.47
C VAL A 224 -8.16 -6.74 -21.31
N GLY A 225 -8.06 -8.05 -21.09
CA GLY A 225 -7.24 -8.62 -20.02
C GLY A 225 -5.75 -8.36 -20.18
N ALA A 226 -5.26 -8.48 -21.42
CA ALA A 226 -3.84 -8.27 -21.73
C ALA A 226 -3.38 -6.82 -21.48
N VAL A 227 -4.25 -5.82 -21.73
CA VAL A 227 -3.95 -4.40 -21.52
C VAL A 227 -4.28 -3.95 -20.10
N MET A 228 -5.37 -4.44 -19.50
CA MET A 228 -5.80 -4.04 -18.15
C MET A 228 -4.78 -4.37 -17.08
N PHE A 229 -4.13 -5.54 -17.14
CA PHE A 229 -3.17 -5.94 -16.12
C PHE A 229 -1.95 -5.00 -16.04
N PRO A 230 -1.21 -4.71 -17.13
CA PRO A 230 -0.11 -3.74 -17.09
C PRO A 230 -0.56 -2.33 -16.66
N VAL A 231 -1.73 -1.88 -17.15
CA VAL A 231 -2.28 -0.57 -16.78
C VAL A 231 -2.59 -0.52 -15.29
N ALA A 232 -3.25 -1.54 -14.73
CA ALA A 232 -3.53 -1.61 -13.31
C ALA A 232 -2.25 -1.60 -12.45
N MET A 233 -1.19 -2.28 -12.91
CA MET A 233 0.11 -2.29 -12.24
C MET A 233 0.77 -0.90 -12.25
N LEU A 234 0.72 -0.18 -13.37
CA LEU A 234 1.22 1.20 -13.45
C LEU A 234 0.41 2.14 -12.55
N MET A 235 -0.90 1.98 -12.52
CA MET A 235 -1.76 2.77 -11.63
C MET A 235 -1.47 2.47 -10.15
N ALA A 236 -1.22 1.21 -9.79
CA ALA A 236 -0.77 0.84 -8.45
C ALA A 236 0.58 1.51 -8.11
N ALA A 237 1.54 1.55 -9.03
CA ALA A 237 2.80 2.26 -8.83
C ALA A 237 2.58 3.77 -8.59
N MET A 238 1.67 4.41 -9.34
CA MET A 238 1.28 5.81 -9.12
C MET A 238 0.60 6.00 -7.77
N PHE A 239 -0.26 5.07 -7.35
CA PHE A 239 -0.90 5.08 -6.04
C PHE A 239 0.16 5.04 -4.92
N PHE A 240 1.11 4.10 -4.97
CA PHE A 240 2.19 4.02 -3.99
C PHE A 240 3.06 5.28 -4.00
N THR A 241 3.31 5.89 -5.15
CA THR A 241 3.98 7.19 -5.25
C THR A 241 3.21 8.28 -4.51
N SER A 242 1.87 8.26 -4.54
CA SER A 242 1.05 9.26 -3.85
C SER A 242 1.05 9.13 -2.32
N LEU A 243 1.36 7.96 -1.76
CA LEU A 243 1.41 7.74 -0.31
C LEU A 243 2.43 8.64 0.41
N TYR A 244 3.56 8.93 -0.22
CA TYR A 244 4.55 9.85 0.31
C TYR A 244 3.95 11.23 0.64
N PHE A 245 3.09 11.76 -0.23
CA PHE A 245 2.46 13.07 -0.05
C PHE A 245 1.45 13.07 1.09
N THR A 246 0.74 11.96 1.33
CA THR A 246 -0.16 11.84 2.48
C THR A 246 0.61 11.95 3.79
N PHE A 247 1.80 11.37 3.86
CA PHE A 247 2.68 11.46 5.02
C PHE A 247 3.31 12.85 5.16
N ARG A 248 3.93 13.36 4.08
CA ARG A 248 4.64 14.64 4.08
C ARG A 248 3.79 15.80 4.59
N ASP A 249 2.52 15.85 4.16
CA ASP A 249 1.64 16.96 4.50
C ASP A 249 0.94 16.75 5.87
N SER A 250 0.86 15.50 6.36
CA SER A 250 0.32 15.20 7.69
C SER A 250 1.34 15.38 8.82
N PHE A 251 2.65 15.36 8.53
CA PHE A 251 3.71 15.47 9.53
C PHE A 251 4.81 16.44 9.07
N ASP A 252 5.26 17.31 9.98
CA ASP A 252 6.37 18.21 9.69
C ASP A 252 7.69 17.42 9.59
N LEU A 253 8.34 17.52 8.43
CA LEU A 253 9.65 16.91 8.16
C LEU A 253 10.83 17.80 8.62
N THR A 254 10.56 19.01 9.11
CA THR A 254 11.56 20.06 9.33
C THR A 254 12.28 20.00 10.66
N GLU A 255 11.83 19.23 11.65
CA GLU A 255 12.46 19.20 12.98
C GLU A 255 13.57 18.14 13.17
N GLY A 256 13.96 17.39 12.14
CA GLY A 256 15.00 16.35 12.22
C GLY A 256 16.33 16.71 11.55
N ALA A 257 16.49 17.94 11.02
CA ALA A 257 17.67 18.32 10.23
C ALA A 257 18.61 19.31 10.97
N THR A 258 18.40 19.54 12.26
CA THR A 258 19.30 20.37 13.09
C THR A 258 19.65 19.62 14.38
N GLU A 259 20.61 18.69 14.27
CA GLU A 259 21.61 18.33 15.28
C GLU A 259 22.75 17.56 14.60
#